data_abed4a5d8daec2299362fdb9ac4bde69
#
_entry.id   abed4a5d8daec2299362fdb9ac4bde69
#
_cell.length_a   1.000
_cell.length_b   1.000
_cell.length_c   1.000
_cell.angle_alpha   90.00
_cell.angle_beta   90.00
_cell.angle_gamma   90.00
#
_symmetry.space_group_name_H-M   'P 1'
#
loop_
_entity.id
_entity.type
_entity.pdbx_description
1 polymer ?
#
loop_
_entity_poly.entity_id
_entity_poly.type
_entity_poly.pdbx_seq_one_letter_code
_entity_poly.pdbx_strand_id
1 'polypeptide(L)'
;MVERCIEIASKRFTDIYRYNISEGLWLAGKKQTKKTPVDPLEMLDRILATEHKVKYFERSLFILEHFDLVLENQDPYLLTKLKLITEWRCHHSAVVIMGRPYLELPEIISDIPKLNVAHIDENDLKEMLSACDPHIPEDEIRDLTDALKGLSILECQNLISLSLAKLKRLDKDFITNQRTSVLCERANGLIELCEADIDLNSVGGLEALKTWLLKRGRFFKGRSPQTESRVPCPKGVILTGPPGCGKSALASALAGSWQVKLVKLNHACLFSSLVGQTERNLTIALETVKALSPCILWIDEFEKFFPQIGDSTLDGGVLSRSLGLLLEFLQSARDGVFVWATTNRLQSLPQEIMRAGRFDAIFFVDLPNRGERTSIFEILLGKYVPEVDLKGRESLLDATEGFSGAEIEQAFIDSLYECAESEAELDEFTLLRTLKAFIPLSRTLKEDIDSLRKWCVSRARFASCSEPFKDRERREPCPMSQR
;
A
#
# COMPACT_ATOMS: atom_id res chain seq x y z
N MET A 1 -18.93 -4.39 19.70
CA MET A 1 -19.91 -4.08 18.64
C MET A 1 -21.27 -4.68 18.93
N VAL A 2 -21.38 -6.01 19.11
CA VAL A 2 -22.66 -6.69 19.38
C VAL A 2 -23.37 -6.09 20.60
N GLU A 3 -22.68 -5.89 21.72
CA GLU A 3 -23.27 -5.35 22.95
C GLU A 3 -23.77 -3.91 22.80
N ARG A 4 -23.03 -3.07 22.04
CA ARG A 4 -23.46 -1.68 21.74
C ARG A 4 -24.67 -1.66 20.80
N CYS A 5 -24.74 -2.60 19.83
CA CYS A 5 -25.95 -2.81 19.02
C CYS A 5 -27.15 -3.23 19.89
N ILE A 6 -26.94 -4.11 20.85
CA ILE A 6 -27.98 -4.56 21.78
C ILE A 6 -28.47 -3.39 22.63
N GLU A 7 -27.58 -2.59 23.18
CA GLU A 7 -27.92 -1.41 23.99
C GLU A 7 -28.75 -0.40 23.22
N ILE A 8 -28.36 -0.08 21.99
CA ILE A 8 -29.13 0.82 21.11
C ILE A 8 -30.48 0.19 20.72
N ALA A 9 -30.47 -1.09 20.37
CA ALA A 9 -31.64 -1.82 19.92
C ALA A 9 -32.68 -2.04 21.05
N SER A 10 -32.23 -2.18 22.30
CA SER A 10 -33.11 -2.35 23.46
C SER A 10 -34.11 -1.20 23.67
N LYS A 11 -33.82 -0.02 23.06
CA LYS A 11 -34.75 1.12 23.06
C LYS A 11 -35.91 0.97 22.07
N ARG A 12 -35.82 0.05 21.11
CA ARG A 12 -36.80 -0.11 20.02
C ARG A 12 -37.37 -1.51 19.90
N PHE A 13 -36.63 -2.51 20.33
CA PHE A 13 -37.00 -3.93 20.24
C PHE A 13 -37.16 -4.50 21.64
N THR A 14 -38.22 -5.31 21.83
CA THR A 14 -38.53 -5.98 23.10
C THR A 14 -37.70 -7.23 23.29
N ASP A 15 -37.56 -8.01 22.21
CA ASP A 15 -36.78 -9.23 22.21
C ASP A 15 -35.60 -9.12 21.24
N ILE A 16 -34.40 -9.35 21.75
CA ILE A 16 -33.16 -9.35 20.94
C ILE A 16 -32.57 -10.75 21.01
N TYR A 17 -32.58 -11.43 19.88
CA TYR A 17 -32.03 -12.76 19.72
C TYR A 17 -30.64 -12.69 19.10
N ARG A 18 -29.70 -13.44 19.65
CA ARG A 18 -28.38 -13.65 19.09
C ARG A 18 -28.25 -15.05 18.56
N TYR A 19 -27.60 -15.21 17.45
CA TYR A 19 -27.26 -16.48 16.85
C TYR A 19 -25.78 -16.54 16.49
N ASN A 20 -25.16 -17.66 16.83
CA ASN A 20 -23.82 -18.02 16.42
C ASN A 20 -23.81 -19.52 16.06
N ILE A 21 -23.07 -19.92 15.03
CA ILE A 21 -23.01 -21.31 14.54
C ILE A 21 -22.60 -22.29 15.65
N SER A 22 -21.67 -21.89 16.52
CA SER A 22 -21.14 -22.74 17.60
C SER A 22 -22.01 -22.79 18.84
N GLU A 23 -22.78 -21.75 19.11
CA GLU A 23 -23.53 -21.58 20.35
C GLU A 23 -25.06 -21.71 20.16
N GLY A 24 -25.56 -21.61 18.93
CA GLY A 24 -26.96 -21.65 18.58
C GLY A 24 -27.68 -20.31 18.79
N LEU A 25 -28.98 -20.36 19.09
CA LEU A 25 -29.83 -19.19 19.25
C LEU A 25 -30.14 -18.93 20.74
N TRP A 26 -29.95 -17.69 21.20
CA TRP A 26 -30.34 -17.30 22.58
C TRP A 26 -30.86 -15.87 22.65
N LEU A 27 -31.61 -15.58 23.71
CA LEU A 27 -32.11 -14.24 23.99
C LEU A 27 -31.02 -13.39 24.69
N ALA A 28 -30.73 -12.21 24.17
CA ALA A 28 -29.76 -11.30 24.77
C ALA A 28 -30.21 -10.90 26.20
N GLY A 29 -29.25 -10.84 27.13
CA GLY A 29 -29.53 -10.53 28.55
C GLY A 29 -29.92 -11.74 29.42
N LYS A 30 -30.16 -12.91 28.85
CA LYS A 30 -30.36 -14.15 29.62
C LYS A 30 -29.10 -15.02 29.55
N LYS A 31 -28.67 -15.55 30.73
CA LYS A 31 -27.57 -16.53 30.74
C LYS A 31 -28.00 -17.78 29.98
N GLN A 32 -27.22 -18.11 28.95
CA GLN A 32 -27.45 -19.34 28.17
C GLN A 32 -27.17 -20.56 29.07
N THR A 33 -28.17 -21.33 29.35
CA THR A 33 -28.08 -22.50 30.24
C THR A 33 -27.58 -23.76 29.52
N LYS A 34 -27.73 -23.85 28.19
CA LYS A 34 -27.21 -24.92 27.32
C LYS A 34 -26.81 -24.34 25.98
N LYS A 35 -25.57 -24.56 25.56
CA LYS A 35 -25.08 -24.28 24.23
C LYS A 35 -25.44 -25.45 23.32
N THR A 36 -26.47 -25.28 22.49
CA THR A 36 -26.87 -26.28 21.48
C THR A 36 -26.64 -25.65 20.11
N PRO A 37 -25.65 -26.13 19.33
CA PRO A 37 -25.50 -25.69 17.96
C PRO A 37 -26.82 -25.86 17.19
N VAL A 38 -27.19 -24.86 16.42
CA VAL A 38 -28.34 -24.88 15.54
C VAL A 38 -27.86 -24.67 14.11
N ASP A 39 -28.37 -25.52 13.22
CA ASP A 39 -28.04 -25.39 11.79
C ASP A 39 -28.48 -24.01 11.27
N PRO A 40 -27.65 -23.32 10.44
CA PRO A 40 -28.01 -22.04 9.84
C PRO A 40 -29.37 -22.07 9.08
N LEU A 41 -29.66 -23.15 8.36
CA LEU A 41 -30.92 -23.30 7.65
C LEU A 41 -32.11 -23.40 8.62
N GLU A 42 -31.98 -24.19 9.68
CA GLU A 42 -33.01 -24.31 10.74
C GLU A 42 -33.21 -22.97 11.47
N MET A 43 -32.11 -22.20 11.64
CA MET A 43 -32.20 -20.87 12.23
C MET A 43 -33.01 -19.91 11.34
N LEU A 44 -32.77 -19.90 10.04
CA LEU A 44 -33.56 -19.08 9.10
C LEU A 44 -35.04 -19.53 9.05
N ASP A 45 -35.33 -20.85 9.15
CA ASP A 45 -36.66 -21.35 9.24
C ASP A 45 -37.36 -20.87 10.52
N ARG A 46 -36.66 -20.81 11.63
CA ARG A 46 -37.22 -20.25 12.89
C ARG A 46 -37.55 -18.77 12.74
N ILE A 47 -36.70 -17.99 12.06
CA ILE A 47 -36.96 -16.57 11.76
C ILE A 47 -38.23 -16.47 10.89
N LEU A 48 -38.31 -17.24 9.80
CA LEU A 48 -39.45 -17.26 8.88
C LEU A 48 -40.73 -17.75 9.58
N ALA A 49 -40.64 -18.74 10.46
CA ALA A 49 -41.79 -19.27 11.22
C ALA A 49 -42.34 -18.25 12.25
N THR A 50 -41.56 -17.29 12.68
CA THR A 50 -42.03 -16.22 13.56
C THR A 50 -43.07 -15.34 12.86
N GLU A 51 -43.05 -15.23 11.53
CA GLU A 51 -44.02 -14.47 10.73
C GLU A 51 -45.45 -15.08 10.83
N HIS A 52 -45.58 -16.41 10.82
CA HIS A 52 -46.86 -17.09 10.77
C HIS A 52 -47.57 -17.20 12.13
N LYS A 53 -46.87 -16.95 13.24
CA LYS A 53 -47.42 -17.02 14.59
C LYS A 53 -47.94 -15.69 15.13
N VAL A 54 -48.07 -14.68 14.29
CA VAL A 54 -48.29 -13.27 14.67
C VAL A 54 -49.74 -12.97 14.98
N LYS A 55 -50.14 -13.21 16.20
CA LYS A 55 -51.23 -12.40 16.81
C LYS A 55 -50.73 -11.38 17.85
N TYR A 56 -49.51 -11.50 18.32
CA TYR A 56 -48.92 -10.64 19.36
C TYR A 56 -47.40 -10.53 19.21
N PHE A 57 -46.90 -9.83 18.18
CA PHE A 57 -45.47 -9.63 18.09
C PHE A 57 -45.00 -8.34 18.72
N GLU A 58 -44.33 -8.50 19.81
CA GLU A 58 -43.31 -7.62 20.33
C GLU A 58 -42.18 -7.46 19.27
N ARG A 59 -41.61 -6.27 19.16
CA ARG A 59 -40.58 -5.95 18.17
C ARG A 59 -39.33 -6.80 18.43
N SER A 60 -38.99 -7.70 17.52
CA SER A 60 -37.87 -8.62 17.66
C SER A 60 -36.71 -8.26 16.76
N LEU A 61 -35.49 -8.33 17.27
CA LEU A 61 -34.25 -8.17 16.51
C LEU A 61 -33.46 -9.49 16.54
N PHE A 62 -33.06 -9.97 15.37
CA PHE A 62 -32.18 -11.12 15.22
C PHE A 62 -30.79 -10.66 14.77
N ILE A 63 -29.77 -10.96 15.57
CA ILE A 63 -28.36 -10.65 15.29
C ILE A 63 -27.65 -11.95 14.94
N LEU A 64 -27.26 -12.11 13.69
CA LEU A 64 -26.55 -13.28 13.16
C LEU A 64 -25.03 -12.98 13.17
N GLU A 65 -24.33 -13.55 14.13
CA GLU A 65 -22.88 -13.31 14.34
C GLU A 65 -22.07 -14.30 13.51
N HIS A 66 -20.99 -13.80 12.86
CA HIS A 66 -20.09 -14.61 12.01
C HIS A 66 -20.81 -15.37 10.89
N PHE A 67 -21.92 -14.84 10.41
CA PHE A 67 -22.72 -15.47 9.38
C PHE A 67 -22.09 -15.39 7.99
N ASP A 68 -21.07 -14.55 7.82
CA ASP A 68 -20.22 -14.48 6.65
C ASP A 68 -19.57 -15.82 6.29
N LEU A 69 -19.17 -16.62 7.29
CA LEU A 69 -18.64 -17.98 7.09
C LEU A 69 -19.65 -18.93 6.42
N VAL A 70 -20.93 -18.70 6.67
CA VAL A 70 -22.01 -19.48 6.06
C VAL A 70 -22.29 -19.01 4.65
N LEU A 71 -22.23 -17.71 4.42
CA LEU A 71 -22.47 -17.10 3.11
C LEU A 71 -21.36 -17.43 2.10
N GLU A 72 -20.13 -17.67 2.55
CA GLU A 72 -19.01 -18.07 1.68
C GLU A 72 -19.26 -19.39 0.95
N ASN A 73 -20.03 -20.30 1.55
CA ASN A 73 -20.37 -21.59 0.94
C ASN A 73 -21.40 -21.48 -0.19
N GLN A 74 -22.03 -20.30 -0.36
CA GLN A 74 -23.03 -20.01 -1.40
C GLN A 74 -24.13 -21.07 -1.55
N ASP A 75 -24.59 -21.66 -0.43
CA ASP A 75 -25.67 -22.65 -0.44
C ASP A 75 -26.96 -22.03 -1.02
N PRO A 76 -27.49 -22.56 -2.14
CA PRO A 76 -28.67 -22.01 -2.79
C PRO A 76 -29.92 -21.98 -1.90
N TYR A 77 -30.10 -22.97 -1.02
CA TYR A 77 -31.25 -23.02 -0.10
C TYR A 77 -31.14 -21.91 0.95
N LEU A 78 -29.96 -21.69 1.49
CA LEU A 78 -29.71 -20.65 2.47
C LEU A 78 -29.89 -19.26 1.86
N LEU A 79 -29.35 -19.03 0.66
CA LEU A 79 -29.49 -17.77 -0.05
C LEU A 79 -30.96 -17.47 -0.40
N THR A 80 -31.74 -18.50 -0.82
CA THR A 80 -33.16 -18.35 -1.10
C THR A 80 -33.94 -17.96 0.16
N LYS A 81 -33.66 -18.57 1.32
CA LYS A 81 -34.28 -18.20 2.59
C LYS A 81 -33.92 -16.79 3.04
N LEU A 82 -32.66 -16.38 2.87
CA LEU A 82 -32.28 -14.99 3.14
C LEU A 82 -33.01 -14.02 2.22
N LYS A 83 -33.15 -14.35 0.93
CA LYS A 83 -33.95 -13.54 0.00
C LYS A 83 -35.38 -13.38 0.45
N LEU A 84 -36.02 -14.47 0.88
CA LEU A 84 -37.38 -14.40 1.46
C LEU A 84 -37.43 -13.45 2.66
N ILE A 85 -36.44 -13.48 3.55
CA ILE A 85 -36.36 -12.54 4.68
C ILE A 85 -36.18 -11.08 4.21
N THR A 86 -35.45 -10.82 3.13
CA THR A 86 -35.33 -9.45 2.59
C THR A 86 -36.63 -8.93 1.99
N GLU A 87 -37.45 -9.82 1.44
CA GLU A 87 -38.77 -9.50 0.89
C GLU A 87 -39.85 -9.35 1.98
N TRP A 88 -39.48 -9.62 3.20
CA TRP A 88 -40.38 -9.50 4.36
C TRP A 88 -40.88 -8.06 4.51
N ARG A 89 -42.16 -7.90 4.47
CA ARG A 89 -42.82 -6.62 4.76
C ARG A 89 -43.25 -6.50 6.23
N CYS A 90 -42.50 -7.16 7.12
CA CYS A 90 -42.79 -7.10 8.56
C CYS A 90 -42.26 -5.81 9.17
N HIS A 91 -43.13 -4.98 9.72
CA HIS A 91 -42.74 -3.70 10.32
C HIS A 91 -42.23 -3.82 11.76
N HIS A 92 -42.21 -5.04 12.33
CA HIS A 92 -41.93 -5.25 13.74
C HIS A 92 -40.65 -6.05 14.03
N SER A 93 -40.09 -6.73 13.05
CA SER A 93 -38.84 -7.50 13.21
C SER A 93 -37.77 -7.04 12.28
N ALA A 94 -36.52 -7.18 12.71
CA ALA A 94 -35.32 -6.86 11.89
C ALA A 94 -34.27 -7.97 12.02
N VAL A 95 -33.51 -8.18 10.97
CA VAL A 95 -32.37 -9.11 10.95
C VAL A 95 -31.11 -8.33 10.63
N VAL A 96 -30.09 -8.48 11.46
CA VAL A 96 -28.75 -7.89 11.27
C VAL A 96 -27.76 -9.02 11.10
N ILE A 97 -27.08 -9.06 9.96
CA ILE A 97 -26.01 -9.99 9.69
C ILE A 97 -24.69 -9.30 10.00
N MET A 98 -23.90 -9.87 10.89
CA MET A 98 -22.56 -9.41 11.22
C MET A 98 -21.54 -10.34 10.60
N GLY A 99 -20.61 -9.77 9.87
CA GLY A 99 -19.55 -10.50 9.19
C GLY A 99 -18.30 -9.65 9.02
N ARG A 100 -17.29 -10.23 8.37
CA ARG A 100 -16.02 -9.56 8.06
C ARG A 100 -16.26 -8.38 7.13
N PRO A 101 -15.42 -7.33 7.22
CA PRO A 101 -15.41 -6.27 6.23
C PRO A 101 -15.15 -6.87 4.84
N TYR A 102 -15.75 -6.25 3.80
CA TYR A 102 -15.61 -6.66 2.38
C TYR A 102 -16.30 -7.98 1.99
N LEU A 103 -17.25 -8.46 2.78
CA LEU A 103 -18.09 -9.56 2.34
C LEU A 103 -18.88 -9.17 1.10
N GLU A 104 -18.58 -9.79 -0.03
CA GLU A 104 -19.42 -9.68 -1.22
C GLU A 104 -20.68 -10.53 -1.02
N LEU A 105 -21.83 -9.86 -1.03
CA LEU A 105 -23.10 -10.58 -0.99
C LEU A 105 -23.37 -11.17 -2.37
N PRO A 106 -23.78 -12.45 -2.45
CA PRO A 106 -24.26 -13.05 -3.69
C PRO A 106 -25.35 -12.19 -4.33
N GLU A 107 -25.42 -12.19 -5.66
CA GLU A 107 -26.33 -11.33 -6.43
C GLU A 107 -27.79 -11.45 -5.96
N ILE A 108 -28.22 -12.65 -5.58
CA ILE A 108 -29.58 -12.94 -5.10
C ILE A 108 -29.97 -12.14 -3.84
N ILE A 109 -29.00 -11.72 -3.01
CA ILE A 109 -29.19 -10.96 -1.77
C ILE A 109 -28.45 -9.61 -1.79
N SER A 110 -28.08 -9.12 -2.97
CA SER A 110 -27.36 -7.85 -3.14
C SER A 110 -28.14 -6.62 -2.65
N ASP A 111 -29.47 -6.74 -2.57
CA ASP A 111 -30.38 -5.68 -2.09
C ASP A 111 -30.26 -5.39 -0.59
N ILE A 112 -29.57 -6.25 0.18
CA ILE A 112 -29.35 -6.03 1.61
C ILE A 112 -28.47 -4.81 1.81
N PRO A 113 -28.91 -3.75 2.53
CA PRO A 113 -28.10 -2.57 2.75
C PRO A 113 -26.89 -2.93 3.60
N LYS A 114 -25.71 -2.56 3.10
CA LYS A 114 -24.45 -2.74 3.81
C LYS A 114 -24.16 -1.53 4.67
N LEU A 115 -23.94 -1.77 5.96
CA LEU A 115 -23.49 -0.74 6.90
C LEU A 115 -22.01 -1.00 7.22
N ASN A 116 -21.15 -0.17 6.71
CA ASN A 116 -19.75 -0.18 7.13
C ASN A 116 -19.67 0.48 8.50
N VAL A 117 -19.36 -0.31 9.52
CA VAL A 117 -19.07 0.23 10.83
C VAL A 117 -17.69 0.85 10.77
N ALA A 118 -17.62 2.15 11.01
CA ALA A 118 -16.36 2.89 11.06
C ALA A 118 -15.35 2.19 12.01
N HIS A 119 -14.07 2.35 11.70
CA HIS A 119 -13.02 1.99 12.65
C HIS A 119 -13.29 2.65 14.01
N ILE A 120 -12.67 2.09 15.05
CA ILE A 120 -12.77 2.63 16.42
C ILE A 120 -12.60 4.15 16.39
N ASP A 121 -13.53 4.88 17.01
CA ASP A 121 -13.41 6.32 17.19
C ASP A 121 -12.24 6.63 18.13
N GLU A 122 -11.60 7.79 17.92
CA GLU A 122 -10.51 8.25 18.79
C GLU A 122 -10.94 8.35 20.26
N ASN A 123 -12.22 8.65 20.52
CA ASN A 123 -12.77 8.71 21.86
C ASN A 123 -12.85 7.32 22.51
N ASP A 124 -13.28 6.30 21.76
CA ASP A 124 -13.32 4.91 22.25
C ASP A 124 -11.91 4.41 22.61
N LEU A 125 -10.88 4.77 21.81
CA LEU A 125 -9.49 4.46 22.10
C LEU A 125 -8.97 5.16 23.35
N LYS A 126 -9.30 6.44 23.52
CA LYS A 126 -8.93 7.20 24.72
C LYS A 126 -9.56 6.61 25.99
N GLU A 127 -10.85 6.26 25.93
CA GLU A 127 -11.54 5.61 27.04
C GLU A 127 -10.88 4.26 27.39
N MET A 128 -10.52 3.47 26.37
CA MET A 128 -9.87 2.18 26.56
C MET A 128 -8.46 2.32 27.18
N LEU A 129 -7.66 3.28 26.73
CA LEU A 129 -6.33 3.57 27.26
C LEU A 129 -6.40 4.07 28.71
N SER A 130 -7.32 5.01 28.99
CA SER A 130 -7.53 5.58 30.33
C SER A 130 -8.06 4.52 31.32
N ALA A 131 -8.81 3.53 30.85
CA ALA A 131 -9.27 2.41 31.67
C ALA A 131 -8.13 1.45 32.02
N CYS A 132 -7.09 1.34 31.16
CA CYS A 132 -5.92 0.50 31.41
C CYS A 132 -4.92 1.15 32.39
N ASP A 133 -4.73 2.46 32.26
CA ASP A 133 -3.90 3.23 33.18
C ASP A 133 -4.50 4.66 33.38
N PRO A 134 -5.14 4.92 34.52
CA PRO A 134 -5.77 6.22 34.81
C PRO A 134 -4.78 7.39 34.98
N HIS A 135 -3.48 7.10 35.05
CA HIS A 135 -2.45 8.11 35.29
C HIS A 135 -1.64 8.50 34.06
N ILE A 136 -2.03 7.99 32.86
CA ILE A 136 -1.36 8.32 31.59
C ILE A 136 -1.55 9.82 31.28
N PRO A 137 -0.49 10.57 30.95
CA PRO A 137 -0.58 11.96 30.49
C PRO A 137 -1.38 12.05 29.16
N GLU A 138 -2.11 13.15 28.98
CA GLU A 138 -2.93 13.36 27.75
C GLU A 138 -2.11 13.33 26.46
N ASP A 139 -0.87 13.82 26.49
CA ASP A 139 0.02 13.76 25.33
C ASP A 139 0.39 12.32 24.96
N GLU A 140 0.64 11.49 25.95
CA GLU A 140 0.93 10.05 25.74
C GLU A 140 -0.30 9.29 25.27
N ILE A 141 -1.50 9.62 25.77
CA ILE A 141 -2.76 9.07 25.28
C ILE A 141 -2.96 9.39 23.79
N ARG A 142 -2.64 10.63 23.36
CA ARG A 142 -2.71 11.01 21.95
C ARG A 142 -1.75 10.18 21.10
N ASP A 143 -0.52 10.03 21.54
CA ASP A 143 0.53 9.27 20.87
C ASP A 143 0.18 7.77 20.73
N LEU A 144 -0.35 7.18 21.79
CA LEU A 144 -0.81 5.78 21.81
C LEU A 144 -2.08 5.60 20.95
N THR A 145 -2.98 6.59 20.95
CA THR A 145 -4.16 6.58 20.08
C THR A 145 -3.73 6.55 18.61
N ASP A 146 -2.76 7.39 18.23
CA ASP A 146 -2.21 7.39 16.87
C ASP A 146 -1.51 6.06 16.53
N ALA A 147 -0.82 5.45 17.50
CA ALA A 147 -0.19 4.15 17.35
C ALA A 147 -1.20 3.00 17.17
N LEU A 148 -2.44 3.15 17.59
CA LEU A 148 -3.50 2.11 17.48
C LEU A 148 -4.47 2.34 16.31
N LYS A 149 -4.38 3.46 15.59
CA LYS A 149 -5.27 3.76 14.45
C LYS A 149 -5.24 2.67 13.38
N GLY A 150 -6.41 2.36 12.81
CA GLY A 150 -6.57 1.39 11.72
C GLY A 150 -6.67 -0.07 12.17
N LEU A 151 -6.64 -0.34 13.47
CA LEU A 151 -6.89 -1.66 14.07
C LEU A 151 -8.35 -1.82 14.50
N SER A 152 -8.80 -3.05 14.63
CA SER A 152 -10.07 -3.39 15.29
C SER A 152 -9.97 -3.27 16.81
N ILE A 153 -11.10 -3.19 17.51
CA ILE A 153 -11.15 -3.15 18.98
C ILE A 153 -10.37 -4.31 19.61
N LEU A 154 -10.58 -5.52 19.08
CA LEU A 154 -9.91 -6.72 19.60
C LEU A 154 -8.40 -6.67 19.40
N GLU A 155 -7.93 -6.22 18.23
CA GLU A 155 -6.51 -6.05 17.96
C GLU A 155 -5.88 -5.00 18.87
N CYS A 156 -6.57 -3.87 19.10
CA CYS A 156 -6.12 -2.85 20.06
C CYS A 156 -5.99 -3.42 21.48
N GLN A 157 -7.03 -4.13 21.95
CA GLN A 157 -6.99 -4.78 23.25
C GLN A 157 -5.85 -5.80 23.38
N ASN A 158 -5.63 -6.60 22.34
CA ASN A 158 -4.55 -7.57 22.30
C ASN A 158 -3.17 -6.88 22.35
N LEU A 159 -2.96 -5.81 21.60
CA LEU A 159 -1.68 -5.09 21.59
C LEU A 159 -1.42 -4.35 22.90
N ILE A 160 -2.44 -3.74 23.47
CA ILE A 160 -2.35 -3.11 24.80
C ILE A 160 -1.96 -4.17 25.86
N SER A 161 -2.69 -5.29 25.87
CA SER A 161 -2.44 -6.40 26.79
C SER A 161 -1.04 -6.98 26.60
N LEU A 162 -0.58 -7.12 25.36
CA LEU A 162 0.75 -7.62 25.04
C LEU A 162 1.85 -6.66 25.50
N SER A 163 1.67 -5.35 25.32
CA SER A 163 2.61 -4.34 25.82
C SER A 163 2.72 -4.38 27.34
N LEU A 164 1.59 -4.43 28.04
CA LEU A 164 1.55 -4.53 29.49
C LEU A 164 2.16 -5.85 30.01
N ALA A 165 1.91 -6.97 29.34
CA ALA A 165 2.45 -8.27 29.73
C ALA A 165 3.97 -8.35 29.55
N LYS A 166 4.51 -7.83 28.43
CA LYS A 166 5.94 -7.91 28.11
C LYS A 166 6.77 -6.81 28.76
N LEU A 167 6.30 -5.57 28.72
CA LEU A 167 7.07 -4.39 29.11
C LEU A 167 6.60 -3.78 30.44
N LYS A 168 5.47 -4.25 30.98
CA LYS A 168 4.80 -3.72 32.19
C LYS A 168 4.45 -2.24 32.09
N ARG A 169 4.41 -1.71 30.90
CA ARG A 169 3.99 -0.34 30.54
C ARG A 169 3.41 -0.31 29.15
N LEU A 170 2.68 0.76 28.83
CA LEU A 170 2.28 1.06 27.47
C LEU A 170 3.45 1.74 26.75
N ASP A 171 3.97 1.10 25.71
CA ASP A 171 5.13 1.58 24.96
C ASP A 171 4.71 1.83 23.50
N LYS A 172 4.82 3.09 23.09
CA LYS A 172 4.41 3.55 21.75
C LYS A 172 5.15 2.82 20.62
N ASP A 173 6.47 2.66 20.77
CA ASP A 173 7.30 2.07 19.72
C ASP A 173 7.00 0.59 19.57
N PHE A 174 6.85 -0.11 20.69
CA PHE A 174 6.44 -1.50 20.70
C PHE A 174 5.06 -1.69 20.03
N ILE A 175 4.07 -0.89 20.42
CA ILE A 175 2.71 -0.95 19.86
C ILE A 175 2.73 -0.65 18.36
N THR A 176 3.49 0.37 17.92
CA THR A 176 3.62 0.74 16.51
C THR A 176 4.26 -0.39 15.68
N ASN A 177 5.27 -1.05 16.20
CA ASN A 177 5.91 -2.19 15.52
C ASN A 177 4.97 -3.39 15.43
N GLN A 178 4.30 -3.74 16.52
CA GLN A 178 3.33 -4.85 16.53
C GLN A 178 2.11 -4.57 15.64
N ARG A 179 1.58 -3.32 15.65
CA ARG A 179 0.53 -2.89 14.71
C ARG A 179 0.94 -3.14 13.26
N THR A 180 2.17 -2.78 12.94
CA THR A 180 2.69 -2.96 11.58
C THR A 180 2.66 -4.43 11.18
N SER A 181 3.11 -5.34 12.06
CA SER A 181 3.05 -6.79 11.83
C SER A 181 1.62 -7.28 11.61
N VAL A 182 0.69 -6.88 12.48
CA VAL A 182 -0.74 -7.26 12.36
C VAL A 182 -1.35 -6.79 11.04
N LEU A 183 -1.05 -5.55 10.63
CA LEU A 183 -1.56 -5.00 9.35
C LEU A 183 -0.97 -5.74 8.15
N CYS A 184 0.30 -6.11 8.18
CA CYS A 184 0.95 -6.88 7.12
C CYS A 184 0.41 -8.32 7.04
N GLU A 185 0.19 -8.97 8.17
CA GLU A 185 -0.44 -10.30 8.24
C GLU A 185 -1.86 -10.26 7.64
N ARG A 186 -2.64 -9.21 7.95
CA ARG A 186 -3.98 -9.00 7.36
C ARG A 186 -3.93 -8.88 5.84
N ALA A 187 -2.89 -8.23 5.32
CA ALA A 187 -2.69 -8.08 3.89
C ALA A 187 -2.27 -9.38 3.18
N ASN A 188 -1.92 -10.45 3.94
CA ASN A 188 -1.65 -11.80 3.41
C ASN A 188 -0.74 -11.83 2.17
N GLY A 189 0.38 -11.11 2.22
CA GLY A 189 1.37 -11.05 1.12
C GLY A 189 1.01 -10.09 -0.03
N LEU A 190 -0.12 -9.40 0.03
CA LEU A 190 -0.51 -8.39 -0.97
C LEU A 190 0.40 -7.15 -0.93
N ILE A 191 1.01 -6.89 0.22
CA ILE A 191 2.00 -5.84 0.44
C ILE A 191 3.24 -6.42 1.12
N GLU A 192 4.37 -5.76 0.89
CA GLU A 192 5.67 -6.09 1.46
C GLU A 192 6.28 -4.83 2.09
N LEU A 193 6.78 -4.95 3.31
CA LEU A 193 7.56 -3.88 3.93
C LEU A 193 9.00 -3.99 3.48
N CYS A 194 9.51 -2.92 2.87
CA CYS A 194 10.89 -2.85 2.45
C CYS A 194 11.71 -2.09 3.47
N GLU A 195 12.96 -2.53 3.65
CA GLU A 195 13.93 -1.81 4.47
C GLU A 195 14.25 -0.44 3.86
N ALA A 196 14.39 0.56 4.71
CA ALA A 196 14.58 1.96 4.34
C ALA A 196 15.88 2.54 4.93
N ASP A 197 16.90 1.71 5.07
CA ASP A 197 18.17 2.06 5.74
C ASP A 197 19.18 2.79 4.83
N ILE A 198 18.75 3.10 3.61
CA ILE A 198 19.61 3.74 2.60
C ILE A 198 19.40 5.26 2.62
N ASP A 199 20.49 6.03 2.65
CA ASP A 199 20.42 7.50 2.52
C ASP A 199 20.32 7.93 1.03
N LEU A 200 19.71 9.09 0.78
CA LEU A 200 19.64 9.70 -0.56
C LEU A 200 21.02 9.94 -1.19
N ASN A 201 22.04 10.15 -0.35
CA ASN A 201 23.43 10.31 -0.81
C ASN A 201 24.05 9.00 -1.33
N SER A 202 23.47 7.85 -0.99
CA SER A 202 23.92 6.54 -1.46
C SER A 202 23.43 6.20 -2.88
N VAL A 203 22.65 7.10 -3.51
CA VAL A 203 22.22 6.98 -4.89
C VAL A 203 22.95 8.05 -5.71
N GLY A 204 23.79 7.63 -6.68
CA GLY A 204 24.53 8.56 -7.52
C GLY A 204 23.64 9.36 -8.47
N GLY A 205 23.85 10.68 -8.56
CA GLY A 205 23.15 11.54 -9.50
C GLY A 205 21.69 11.87 -9.13
N LEU A 206 20.87 12.17 -10.14
CA LEU A 206 19.42 12.48 -10.03
C LEU A 206 19.13 13.74 -9.19
N GLU A 207 19.99 14.73 -9.23
CA GLU A 207 19.98 15.89 -8.32
C GLU A 207 18.71 16.74 -8.43
N ALA A 208 18.13 16.88 -9.64
CA ALA A 208 16.87 17.62 -9.81
C ALA A 208 15.71 16.92 -9.12
N LEU A 209 15.64 15.60 -9.23
CA LEU A 209 14.62 14.77 -8.56
C LEU A 209 14.81 14.77 -7.04
N LYS A 210 16.03 14.56 -6.55
CA LYS A 210 16.35 14.62 -5.11
C LYS A 210 15.96 15.96 -4.49
N THR A 211 16.35 17.06 -5.12
CA THR A 211 15.98 18.41 -4.67
C THR A 211 14.45 18.60 -4.62
N TRP A 212 13.76 18.09 -5.64
CA TRP A 212 12.30 18.15 -5.69
C TRP A 212 11.65 17.34 -4.55
N LEU A 213 12.15 16.15 -4.26
CA LEU A 213 11.67 15.27 -3.20
C LEU A 213 11.94 15.84 -1.81
N LEU A 214 13.14 16.38 -1.56
CA LEU A 214 13.49 16.99 -0.27
C LEU A 214 12.57 18.18 0.07
N LYS A 215 12.25 19.03 -0.92
CA LYS A 215 11.28 20.12 -0.73
C LYS A 215 9.91 19.61 -0.29
N ARG A 216 9.44 18.47 -0.84
CA ARG A 216 8.14 17.89 -0.53
C ARG A 216 8.10 17.12 0.79
N GLY A 217 9.20 16.49 1.17
CA GLY A 217 9.33 15.79 2.43
C GLY A 217 9.04 16.65 3.64
N ARG A 218 9.37 17.94 3.57
CA ARG A 218 9.07 18.92 4.63
C ARG A 218 7.57 19.07 4.87
N PHE A 219 6.76 18.98 3.82
CA PHE A 219 5.29 19.10 3.91
C PHE A 219 4.61 17.74 4.14
N PHE A 220 5.31 16.65 3.92
CA PHE A 220 4.79 15.31 4.16
C PHE A 220 4.88 14.91 5.64
N LYS A 221 6.00 15.20 6.30
CA LYS A 221 6.26 14.83 7.71
C LYS A 221 5.67 15.76 8.75
N GLY A 222 5.63 17.03 8.49
CA GLY A 222 5.30 18.05 9.49
C GLY A 222 4.27 19.03 8.97
N ARG A 223 3.00 18.77 9.20
CA ARG A 223 2.00 19.81 9.15
C ARG A 223 2.20 20.71 10.36
N SER A 224 2.97 21.80 10.19
CA SER A 224 2.93 22.89 11.18
C SER A 224 1.56 23.54 11.13
N PRO A 225 0.88 23.79 12.26
CA PRO A 225 -0.45 24.39 12.31
C PRO A 225 -0.56 25.71 11.53
N GLN A 226 0.55 26.42 11.34
CA GLN A 226 0.61 27.68 10.61
C GLN A 226 0.70 27.54 9.08
N THR A 227 1.08 26.36 8.57
CA THR A 227 1.24 26.06 7.12
C THR A 227 0.13 25.15 6.58
N GLU A 228 -0.67 24.55 7.43
CA GLU A 228 -1.68 23.51 7.10
C GLU A 228 -2.77 23.98 6.12
N SER A 229 -3.06 25.29 6.05
CA SER A 229 -4.20 25.76 5.26
C SER A 229 -3.88 26.10 3.79
N ARG A 230 -2.61 26.10 3.36
CA ARG A 230 -2.21 26.64 2.05
C ARG A 230 -1.50 25.71 1.11
N VAL A 231 -0.84 24.66 1.60
CA VAL A 231 -0.05 23.74 0.77
C VAL A 231 -0.63 22.33 0.84
N PRO A 232 -1.14 21.78 -0.26
CA PRO A 232 -1.67 20.42 -0.26
C PRO A 232 -0.56 19.39 0.03
N CYS A 233 -0.93 18.30 0.71
CA CYS A 233 -0.03 17.18 0.93
C CYS A 233 0.43 16.59 -0.42
N PRO A 234 1.74 16.30 -0.59
CA PRO A 234 2.23 15.69 -1.81
C PRO A 234 1.60 14.30 -2.01
N LYS A 235 1.22 14.01 -3.25
CA LYS A 235 0.49 12.80 -3.63
C LYS A 235 1.38 11.69 -4.11
N GLY A 236 2.36 12.00 -4.94
CA GLY A 236 3.25 10.99 -5.49
C GLY A 236 3.91 11.39 -6.79
N VAL A 237 4.76 10.50 -7.29
CA VAL A 237 5.58 10.69 -8.48
C VAL A 237 5.56 9.43 -9.33
N ILE A 238 5.60 9.61 -10.65
CA ILE A 238 5.88 8.53 -11.61
C ILE A 238 7.31 8.71 -12.09
N LEU A 239 8.09 7.64 -12.02
CA LEU A 239 9.43 7.56 -12.60
C LEU A 239 9.40 6.66 -13.82
N THR A 240 9.87 7.18 -14.93
CA THR A 240 10.03 6.41 -16.17
C THR A 240 11.46 6.49 -16.67
N GLY A 241 11.92 5.47 -17.37
CA GLY A 241 13.28 5.44 -17.91
C GLY A 241 13.81 4.03 -18.12
N PRO A 242 15.01 3.89 -18.69
CA PRO A 242 15.64 2.60 -18.90
C PRO A 242 15.77 1.79 -17.60
N PRO A 243 15.76 0.45 -17.66
CA PRO A 243 16.00 -0.38 -16.48
C PRO A 243 17.41 -0.16 -15.91
N GLY A 244 17.61 -0.41 -14.62
CA GLY A 244 18.91 -0.29 -13.96
C GLY A 244 19.39 1.13 -13.65
N CYS A 245 18.56 2.18 -13.87
CA CYS A 245 18.95 3.58 -13.62
C CYS A 245 18.60 4.08 -12.19
N GLY A 246 18.48 3.20 -11.20
CA GLY A 246 18.32 3.58 -9.79
C GLY A 246 16.90 3.95 -9.35
N LYS A 247 15.85 3.75 -10.19
CA LYS A 247 14.47 4.10 -9.86
C LYS A 247 13.96 3.45 -8.57
N SER A 248 14.31 2.18 -8.36
CA SER A 248 13.91 1.39 -7.18
C SER A 248 14.76 1.71 -5.95
N ALA A 249 16.08 1.85 -6.12
CA ALA A 249 17.01 2.22 -5.04
C ALA A 249 16.65 3.59 -4.42
N LEU A 250 16.20 4.53 -5.26
CA LEU A 250 15.80 5.86 -4.78
C LEU A 250 14.50 5.81 -3.93
N ALA A 251 13.62 4.80 -4.11
CA ALA A 251 12.44 4.63 -3.25
C ALA A 251 12.84 4.32 -1.80
N SER A 252 13.78 3.39 -1.61
CA SER A 252 14.31 3.03 -0.28
C SER A 252 15.06 4.20 0.35
N ALA A 253 15.91 4.88 -0.43
CA ALA A 253 16.63 6.05 0.03
C ALA A 253 15.69 7.22 0.42
N LEU A 254 14.60 7.41 -0.31
CA LEU A 254 13.60 8.42 0.02
C LEU A 254 12.88 8.08 1.34
N ALA A 255 12.49 6.82 1.53
CA ALA A 255 11.82 6.37 2.73
C ALA A 255 12.71 6.55 3.97
N GLY A 256 14.00 6.21 3.87
CA GLY A 256 15.01 6.47 4.90
C GLY A 256 15.15 7.97 5.21
N SER A 257 15.33 8.80 4.19
CA SER A 257 15.43 10.25 4.33
C SER A 257 14.17 10.88 4.94
N TRP A 258 13.00 10.39 4.56
CA TRP A 258 11.72 10.84 5.13
C TRP A 258 11.39 10.11 6.44
N GLN A 259 12.16 9.11 6.89
CA GLN A 259 11.92 8.27 8.06
C GLN A 259 10.46 7.79 8.11
N VAL A 260 9.98 7.26 7.01
CA VAL A 260 8.65 6.67 6.86
C VAL A 260 8.77 5.26 6.33
N LYS A 261 7.74 4.46 6.51
CA LYS A 261 7.72 3.08 6.03
C LYS A 261 7.66 3.06 4.50
N LEU A 262 8.39 2.13 3.90
CA LEU A 262 8.29 1.81 2.48
C LEU A 262 7.45 0.53 2.33
N VAL A 263 6.31 0.67 1.66
CA VAL A 263 5.34 -0.41 1.44
C VAL A 263 5.30 -0.71 -0.05
N LYS A 264 5.78 -1.87 -0.46
CA LYS A 264 5.73 -2.33 -1.85
C LYS A 264 4.45 -3.10 -2.10
N LEU A 265 3.76 -2.80 -3.20
CA LEU A 265 2.59 -3.53 -3.64
C LEU A 265 3.03 -4.78 -4.42
N ASN A 266 2.57 -5.95 -3.98
CA ASN A 266 2.94 -7.22 -4.60
C ASN A 266 1.98 -7.56 -5.75
N HIS A 267 2.41 -7.22 -6.98
CA HIS A 267 1.64 -7.47 -8.18
C HIS A 267 1.29 -8.96 -8.38
N ALA A 268 2.22 -9.87 -8.10
CA ALA A 268 2.00 -11.31 -8.31
C ALA A 268 0.86 -11.84 -7.44
N CYS A 269 0.79 -11.45 -6.18
CA CYS A 269 -0.28 -11.87 -5.27
C CYS A 269 -1.63 -11.21 -5.59
N LEU A 270 -1.63 -10.00 -6.13
CA LEU A 270 -2.85 -9.30 -6.52
C LEU A 270 -3.58 -10.00 -7.68
N PHE A 271 -2.84 -10.47 -8.68
CA PHE A 271 -3.38 -11.02 -9.92
C PHE A 271 -3.32 -12.56 -10.02
N SER A 272 -2.81 -13.25 -8.99
CA SER A 272 -2.74 -14.73 -8.95
C SER A 272 -4.07 -15.41 -8.66
N SER A 273 -5.10 -14.65 -8.31
CA SER A 273 -6.37 -15.14 -7.78
C SER A 273 -7.43 -15.32 -8.87
N LEU A 274 -8.45 -16.14 -8.60
CA LEU A 274 -9.63 -16.33 -9.44
C LEU A 274 -10.37 -14.99 -9.69
N VAL A 275 -11.15 -14.95 -10.75
CA VAL A 275 -11.99 -13.79 -11.14
C VAL A 275 -12.82 -13.32 -9.93
N GLY A 276 -12.79 -12.01 -9.63
CA GLY A 276 -13.47 -11.39 -8.47
C GLY A 276 -12.59 -11.22 -7.22
N GLN A 277 -11.55 -12.02 -7.03
CA GLN A 277 -10.65 -11.87 -5.87
C GLN A 277 -9.66 -10.71 -6.04
N THR A 278 -9.31 -10.36 -7.26
CA THR A 278 -8.37 -9.28 -7.56
C THR A 278 -8.84 -7.91 -7.04
N GLU A 279 -10.12 -7.58 -7.23
CA GLU A 279 -10.71 -6.32 -6.73
C GLU A 279 -10.69 -6.27 -5.20
N ARG A 280 -11.07 -7.38 -4.55
CA ARG A 280 -11.03 -7.52 -3.10
C ARG A 280 -9.60 -7.40 -2.56
N ASN A 281 -8.65 -8.10 -3.19
CA ASN A 281 -7.25 -8.06 -2.81
C ASN A 281 -6.69 -6.64 -2.92
N LEU A 282 -6.97 -5.95 -4.02
CA LEU A 282 -6.54 -4.56 -4.21
C LEU A 282 -7.16 -3.63 -3.16
N THR A 283 -8.43 -3.79 -2.85
CA THR A 283 -9.10 -3.02 -1.80
C THR A 283 -8.44 -3.24 -0.44
N ILE A 284 -8.20 -4.50 -0.05
CA ILE A 284 -7.52 -4.84 1.21
C ILE A 284 -6.11 -4.23 1.26
N ALA A 285 -5.34 -4.36 0.16
CA ALA A 285 -4.00 -3.80 0.07
C ALA A 285 -4.01 -2.28 0.25
N LEU A 286 -4.86 -1.55 -0.49
CA LEU A 286 -4.94 -0.10 -0.43
C LEU A 286 -5.42 0.43 0.93
N GLU A 287 -6.34 -0.28 1.58
CA GLU A 287 -6.78 0.09 2.93
C GLU A 287 -5.71 -0.18 3.97
N THR A 288 -4.99 -1.30 3.84
CA THR A 288 -3.84 -1.58 4.71
C THR A 288 -2.76 -0.50 4.55
N VAL A 289 -2.49 -0.05 3.32
CA VAL A 289 -1.57 1.07 3.07
C VAL A 289 -2.06 2.36 3.74
N LYS A 290 -3.35 2.68 3.63
CA LYS A 290 -3.93 3.84 4.36
C LYS A 290 -3.75 3.69 5.87
N ALA A 291 -3.96 2.49 6.41
CA ALA A 291 -3.77 2.23 7.83
C ALA A 291 -2.29 2.32 8.25
N LEU A 292 -1.33 2.03 7.38
CA LEU A 292 0.12 2.17 7.63
C LEU A 292 0.65 3.60 7.51
N SER A 293 -0.18 4.56 7.12
CA SER A 293 0.17 5.98 7.01
C SER A 293 0.81 6.51 8.33
N PRO A 294 1.85 7.37 8.27
CA PRO A 294 2.50 7.90 7.07
C PRO A 294 3.46 6.89 6.41
N CYS A 295 3.35 6.71 5.10
CA CYS A 295 4.16 5.75 4.36
C CYS A 295 4.37 6.14 2.88
N ILE A 296 5.36 5.53 2.23
CA ILE A 296 5.54 5.56 0.79
C ILE A 296 4.99 4.25 0.22
N LEU A 297 4.00 4.35 -0.67
CA LEU A 297 3.51 3.20 -1.45
C LEU A 297 4.33 3.08 -2.72
N TRP A 298 5.13 2.01 -2.81
CA TRP A 298 5.90 1.71 -4.00
C TRP A 298 5.14 0.74 -4.91
N ILE A 299 4.85 1.20 -6.11
CA ILE A 299 4.24 0.41 -7.18
C ILE A 299 5.27 0.25 -8.28
N ASP A 300 5.88 -0.92 -8.33
CA ASP A 300 6.87 -1.25 -9.35
C ASP A 300 6.19 -1.76 -10.62
N GLU A 301 6.79 -1.49 -11.77
CA GLU A 301 6.27 -1.90 -13.08
C GLU A 301 4.79 -1.54 -13.25
N PHE A 302 4.47 -0.28 -12.97
CA PHE A 302 3.11 0.24 -12.90
C PHE A 302 2.28 -0.07 -14.15
N GLU A 303 2.91 -0.21 -15.32
CA GLU A 303 2.28 -0.63 -16.58
C GLU A 303 1.61 -2.00 -16.50
N LYS A 304 2.06 -2.89 -15.61
CA LYS A 304 1.48 -4.24 -15.45
C LYS A 304 0.07 -4.24 -14.86
N PHE A 305 -0.33 -3.13 -14.23
CA PHE A 305 -1.70 -2.97 -13.73
C PHE A 305 -2.71 -2.68 -14.85
N PHE A 306 -2.26 -2.46 -16.09
CA PHE A 306 -3.12 -2.05 -17.19
C PHE A 306 -3.09 -3.09 -18.31
N PRO A 307 -4.26 -3.59 -18.75
CA PRO A 307 -4.32 -4.52 -19.88
C PRO A 307 -3.77 -3.86 -21.14
N GLN A 308 -2.97 -4.59 -21.90
CA GLN A 308 -2.55 -4.13 -23.21
C GLN A 308 -3.78 -4.08 -24.14
N ILE A 309 -3.84 -3.04 -24.99
CA ILE A 309 -4.90 -2.88 -25.98
C ILE A 309 -4.86 -4.08 -26.94
N GLY A 310 -5.75 -5.06 -26.75
CA GLY A 310 -5.83 -6.30 -27.52
C GLY A 310 -6.25 -7.55 -26.73
N ASP A 311 -6.06 -7.59 -25.42
CA ASP A 311 -6.36 -8.75 -24.57
C ASP A 311 -7.79 -8.74 -23.95
N SER A 312 -8.69 -7.93 -24.48
CA SER A 312 -10.02 -7.63 -23.90
C SER A 312 -11.02 -8.78 -23.84
N THR A 313 -10.64 -10.01 -24.22
CA THR A 313 -11.62 -11.11 -24.35
C THR A 313 -11.63 -12.13 -23.22
N LEU A 314 -10.67 -12.13 -22.30
CA LEU A 314 -10.55 -13.20 -21.30
C LEU A 314 -10.90 -12.81 -19.85
N ASP A 315 -10.84 -11.52 -19.47
CA ASP A 315 -10.90 -11.15 -18.04
C ASP A 315 -12.22 -10.51 -17.56
N GLY A 316 -13.31 -10.55 -18.34
CA GLY A 316 -14.66 -10.16 -17.88
C GLY A 316 -14.79 -8.75 -17.25
N GLY A 317 -13.88 -7.81 -17.57
CA GLY A 317 -13.93 -6.46 -17.02
C GLY A 317 -13.29 -6.29 -15.62
N VAL A 318 -12.69 -7.32 -15.04
CA VAL A 318 -12.03 -7.29 -13.71
C VAL A 318 -10.90 -6.28 -13.69
N LEU A 319 -10.04 -6.26 -14.72
CA LEU A 319 -8.95 -5.30 -14.82
C LEU A 319 -9.44 -3.85 -14.92
N SER A 320 -10.55 -3.61 -15.61
CA SER A 320 -11.15 -2.27 -15.72
C SER A 320 -11.68 -1.77 -14.37
N ARG A 321 -12.26 -2.66 -13.55
CA ARG A 321 -12.77 -2.32 -12.22
C ARG A 321 -11.63 -2.11 -11.23
N SER A 322 -10.61 -2.96 -11.25
CA SER A 322 -9.38 -2.79 -10.45
C SER A 322 -8.67 -1.48 -10.78
N LEU A 323 -8.62 -1.12 -12.07
CA LEU A 323 -8.15 0.19 -12.51
C LEU A 323 -8.99 1.33 -11.90
N GLY A 324 -10.32 1.20 -11.91
CA GLY A 324 -11.23 2.17 -11.29
C GLY A 324 -10.89 2.41 -9.81
N LEU A 325 -10.73 1.34 -9.02
CA LEU A 325 -10.34 1.41 -7.61
C LEU A 325 -8.99 2.10 -7.39
N LEU A 326 -7.99 1.75 -8.21
CA LEU A 326 -6.67 2.38 -8.13
C LEU A 326 -6.73 3.86 -8.50
N LEU A 327 -7.50 4.23 -9.54
CA LEU A 327 -7.68 5.62 -9.95
C LEU A 327 -8.41 6.43 -8.88
N GLU A 328 -9.42 5.86 -8.23
CA GLU A 328 -10.13 6.46 -7.10
C GLU A 328 -9.18 6.68 -5.91
N PHE A 329 -8.38 5.68 -5.55
CA PHE A 329 -7.34 5.81 -4.55
C PHE A 329 -6.35 6.93 -4.89
N LEU A 330 -5.92 7.02 -6.16
CA LEU A 330 -5.02 8.07 -6.63
C LEU A 330 -5.65 9.47 -6.64
N GLN A 331 -6.97 9.59 -6.71
CA GLN A 331 -7.69 10.87 -6.67
C GLN A 331 -8.06 11.31 -5.26
N SER A 332 -8.44 10.36 -4.40
CA SER A 332 -8.88 10.65 -3.03
C SER A 332 -7.77 11.35 -2.22
N ALA A 333 -8.16 12.14 -1.25
CA ALA A 333 -7.21 12.72 -0.31
C ALA A 333 -6.51 11.58 0.45
N ARG A 334 -5.23 11.41 0.19
CA ARG A 334 -4.39 10.36 0.75
C ARG A 334 -3.52 10.96 1.85
N ASP A 335 -4.13 11.34 2.94
CA ASP A 335 -3.38 11.91 4.04
C ASP A 335 -2.32 10.93 4.53
N GLY A 336 -1.05 11.31 4.34
CA GLY A 336 0.09 10.52 4.76
C GLY A 336 0.51 9.35 3.85
N VAL A 337 -0.04 9.19 2.62
CA VAL A 337 0.45 8.20 1.65
C VAL A 337 1.04 8.89 0.44
N PHE A 338 2.35 8.71 0.22
CA PHE A 338 3.04 9.18 -0.99
C PHE A 338 3.23 8.02 -1.96
N VAL A 339 2.72 8.13 -3.18
CA VAL A 339 2.83 7.05 -4.17
C VAL A 339 4.09 7.22 -5.01
N TRP A 340 4.92 6.20 -5.00
CA TRP A 340 6.11 6.04 -5.81
C TRP A 340 5.86 4.99 -6.88
N ALA A 341 5.55 5.40 -8.10
CA ALA A 341 5.30 4.50 -9.21
C ALA A 341 6.50 4.48 -10.16
N THR A 342 6.96 3.28 -10.54
CA THR A 342 8.01 3.10 -11.54
C THR A 342 7.44 2.44 -12.79
N THR A 343 7.90 2.85 -13.97
CA THR A 343 7.51 2.26 -15.24
C THR A 343 8.67 2.31 -16.25
N ASN A 344 8.79 1.28 -17.06
CA ASN A 344 9.71 1.25 -18.19
C ASN A 344 8.99 1.62 -19.50
N ARG A 345 7.65 1.62 -19.50
CA ARG A 345 6.80 1.85 -20.69
C ARG A 345 5.71 2.86 -20.39
N LEU A 346 6.09 4.13 -20.20
CA LEU A 346 5.13 5.20 -19.90
C LEU A 346 4.01 5.34 -20.96
N GLN A 347 4.30 4.93 -22.21
CA GLN A 347 3.35 4.94 -23.33
C GLN A 347 2.19 3.95 -23.14
N SER A 348 2.40 2.89 -22.34
CA SER A 348 1.38 1.88 -22.05
C SER A 348 0.40 2.32 -20.96
N LEU A 349 0.69 3.42 -20.26
CA LEU A 349 -0.19 3.91 -19.22
C LEU A 349 -1.42 4.60 -19.78
N PRO A 350 -2.63 4.36 -19.25
CA PRO A 350 -3.84 5.08 -19.62
C PRO A 350 -3.68 6.59 -19.44
N GLN A 351 -4.26 7.36 -20.35
CA GLN A 351 -4.19 8.83 -20.31
C GLN A 351 -4.80 9.39 -19.00
N GLU A 352 -5.74 8.67 -18.43
CA GLU A 352 -6.39 8.99 -17.16
C GLU A 352 -5.37 9.17 -16.03
N ILE A 353 -4.35 8.32 -15.96
CA ILE A 353 -3.30 8.39 -14.93
C ILE A 353 -2.49 9.67 -15.01
N MET A 354 -2.26 10.15 -16.23
CA MET A 354 -1.48 11.35 -16.49
C MET A 354 -2.25 12.66 -16.28
N ARG A 355 -3.57 12.57 -15.98
CA ARG A 355 -4.36 13.77 -15.67
C ARG A 355 -3.88 14.43 -14.39
N ALA A 356 -3.89 15.76 -14.40
CA ALA A 356 -3.51 16.56 -13.24
C ALA A 356 -4.32 16.18 -11.99
N GLY A 357 -3.65 16.14 -10.85
CA GLY A 357 -4.27 15.86 -9.54
C GLY A 357 -4.13 14.42 -9.05
N ARG A 358 -3.61 13.48 -9.85
CA ARG A 358 -3.33 12.10 -9.44
C ARG A 358 -1.89 11.93 -8.95
N PHE A 359 -0.96 12.46 -9.72
CA PHE A 359 0.46 12.56 -9.36
C PHE A 359 0.90 14.01 -9.42
N ASP A 360 1.91 14.36 -8.65
CA ASP A 360 2.48 15.71 -8.59
C ASP A 360 3.43 15.98 -9.76
N ALA A 361 4.12 14.95 -10.22
CA ALA A 361 5.04 15.03 -11.34
C ALA A 361 5.33 13.66 -11.98
N ILE A 362 5.79 13.71 -13.23
CA ILE A 362 6.39 12.59 -13.94
C ILE A 362 7.85 12.96 -14.18
N PHE A 363 8.77 12.07 -13.79
CA PHE A 363 10.19 12.25 -14.01
C PHE A 363 10.73 11.19 -14.95
N PHE A 364 11.56 11.64 -15.89
CA PHE A 364 12.35 10.78 -16.74
C PHE A 364 13.74 10.61 -16.15
N VAL A 365 14.09 9.37 -15.85
CA VAL A 365 15.39 8.93 -15.35
C VAL A 365 16.12 8.32 -16.52
N ASP A 366 17.06 9.05 -17.10
CA ASP A 366 17.88 8.58 -18.23
C ASP A 366 19.08 7.78 -17.74
N LEU A 367 19.86 7.26 -18.67
CA LEU A 367 21.18 6.69 -18.38
C LEU A 367 22.07 7.75 -17.73
N PRO A 368 22.94 7.36 -16.78
CA PRO A 368 23.78 8.31 -16.04
C PRO A 368 24.77 9.03 -16.95
N ASN A 369 24.83 10.35 -16.82
CA ASN A 369 25.82 11.17 -17.47
C ASN A 369 27.21 10.97 -16.83
N ARG A 370 28.29 11.59 -17.42
CA ARG A 370 29.67 11.43 -16.93
C ARG A 370 29.81 11.76 -15.43
N GLY A 371 29.22 12.87 -14.97
CA GLY A 371 29.26 13.27 -13.57
C GLY A 371 28.54 12.29 -12.64
N GLU A 372 27.39 11.80 -13.07
CA GLU A 372 26.63 10.80 -12.32
C GLU A 372 27.35 9.45 -12.26
N ARG A 373 28.02 9.03 -13.36
CA ARG A 373 28.88 7.84 -13.34
C ARG A 373 30.05 7.99 -12.38
N THR A 374 30.64 9.18 -12.27
CA THR A 374 31.69 9.47 -11.27
C THR A 374 31.14 9.22 -9.86
N SER A 375 29.99 9.79 -9.54
CA SER A 375 29.36 9.59 -8.23
C SER A 375 28.99 8.13 -7.97
N ILE A 376 28.55 7.38 -8.98
CA ILE A 376 28.27 5.93 -8.86
C ILE A 376 29.56 5.17 -8.52
N PHE A 377 30.68 5.44 -9.21
CA PHE A 377 31.95 4.81 -8.88
C PHE A 377 32.44 5.17 -7.46
N GLU A 378 32.28 6.42 -7.02
CA GLU A 378 32.63 6.82 -5.65
C GLU A 378 31.84 6.06 -4.60
N ILE A 379 30.55 5.88 -4.83
CA ILE A 379 29.67 5.11 -3.94
C ILE A 379 30.10 3.64 -3.92
N LEU A 380 30.36 3.03 -5.09
CA LEU A 380 30.75 1.62 -5.16
C LEU A 380 32.13 1.38 -4.50
N LEU A 381 33.09 2.26 -4.72
CA LEU A 381 34.40 2.20 -4.05
C LEU A 381 34.21 2.29 -2.52
N GLY A 382 33.46 3.28 -2.05
CA GLY A 382 33.20 3.43 -0.62
C GLY A 382 32.44 2.24 0.02
N LYS A 383 31.61 1.55 -0.76
CA LYS A 383 30.82 0.39 -0.31
C LYS A 383 31.64 -0.90 -0.24
N TYR A 384 32.47 -1.16 -1.25
CA TYR A 384 33.14 -2.45 -1.44
C TYR A 384 34.64 -2.44 -1.14
N VAL A 385 35.32 -1.35 -1.44
CA VAL A 385 36.78 -1.25 -1.35
C VAL A 385 37.22 0.14 -0.90
N PRO A 386 36.91 0.57 0.32
CA PRO A 386 37.13 1.93 0.80
C PRO A 386 38.64 2.33 0.83
N GLU A 387 39.56 1.36 0.83
CA GLU A 387 41.01 1.59 0.89
C GLU A 387 41.65 1.79 -0.47
N VAL A 388 40.91 1.55 -1.57
CA VAL A 388 41.46 1.63 -2.93
C VAL A 388 41.19 3.01 -3.55
N ASP A 389 42.26 3.76 -3.83
CA ASP A 389 42.20 4.99 -4.64
C ASP A 389 42.50 4.65 -6.10
N LEU A 390 41.47 4.51 -6.92
CA LEU A 390 41.66 4.31 -8.37
C LEU A 390 42.07 5.62 -9.01
N LYS A 391 43.40 5.82 -9.20
CA LYS A 391 43.96 6.90 -10.01
C LYS A 391 43.68 6.56 -11.46
N GLY A 392 43.11 7.49 -12.25
CA GLY A 392 42.87 7.26 -13.68
C GLY A 392 41.39 7.02 -14.03
N ARG A 393 40.47 7.53 -13.23
CA ARG A 393 39.02 7.38 -13.41
C ARG A 393 38.48 7.79 -14.78
N GLU A 394 39.25 8.56 -15.58
CA GLU A 394 38.78 9.00 -16.90
C GLU A 394 38.61 7.85 -17.88
N SER A 395 39.51 6.88 -17.89
CA SER A 395 39.42 5.67 -18.72
C SER A 395 38.22 4.79 -18.33
N LEU A 396 37.89 4.69 -17.04
CA LEU A 396 36.71 3.99 -16.55
C LEU A 396 35.41 4.70 -16.95
N LEU A 397 35.42 6.03 -16.87
CA LEU A 397 34.26 6.86 -17.28
C LEU A 397 34.01 6.77 -18.78
N ASP A 398 35.06 6.73 -19.59
CA ASP A 398 34.92 6.56 -21.03
C ASP A 398 34.45 5.14 -21.41
N ALA A 399 34.95 4.12 -20.70
CA ALA A 399 34.52 2.74 -20.91
C ALA A 399 33.08 2.47 -20.51
N THR A 400 32.52 3.28 -19.62
CA THR A 400 31.14 3.14 -19.13
C THR A 400 30.13 4.05 -19.83
N GLU A 401 30.49 4.66 -20.96
CA GLU A 401 29.52 5.46 -21.72
C GLU A 401 28.34 4.60 -22.18
N GLY A 402 27.14 5.05 -21.82
CA GLY A 402 25.90 4.34 -22.14
C GLY A 402 25.55 3.18 -21.20
N PHE A 403 26.29 2.97 -20.13
CA PHE A 403 25.95 2.01 -19.08
C PHE A 403 24.90 2.58 -18.14
N SER A 404 24.00 1.71 -17.64
CA SER A 404 23.15 1.99 -16.51
C SER A 404 23.92 1.84 -15.17
N GLY A 405 23.37 2.39 -14.09
CA GLY A 405 23.98 2.23 -12.75
C GLY A 405 24.12 0.78 -12.32
N ALA A 406 23.12 -0.05 -12.60
CA ALA A 406 23.15 -1.48 -12.28
C ALA A 406 24.22 -2.24 -13.09
N GLU A 407 24.44 -1.88 -14.35
CA GLU A 407 25.49 -2.50 -15.18
C GLU A 407 26.89 -2.12 -14.68
N ILE A 408 27.08 -0.87 -14.24
CA ILE A 408 28.34 -0.43 -13.62
C ILE A 408 28.56 -1.22 -12.31
N GLU A 409 27.57 -1.35 -11.45
CA GLU A 409 27.67 -2.12 -10.20
C GLU A 409 27.96 -3.60 -10.49
N GLN A 410 27.28 -4.22 -11.46
CA GLN A 410 27.52 -5.61 -11.82
C GLN A 410 28.94 -5.85 -12.33
N ALA A 411 29.43 -5.00 -13.25
CA ALA A 411 30.78 -5.12 -13.75
C ALA A 411 31.85 -4.88 -12.66
N PHE A 412 31.53 -4.02 -11.69
CA PHE A 412 32.38 -3.81 -10.52
C PHE A 412 32.42 -5.06 -9.63
N ILE A 413 31.27 -5.67 -9.35
CA ILE A 413 31.18 -6.91 -8.58
C ILE A 413 31.91 -8.06 -9.29
N ASP A 414 31.74 -8.20 -10.61
CA ASP A 414 32.42 -9.23 -11.40
C ASP A 414 33.93 -9.07 -11.31
N SER A 415 34.46 -7.83 -11.34
CA SER A 415 35.90 -7.57 -11.16
C SER A 415 36.39 -7.91 -9.76
N LEU A 416 35.57 -7.75 -8.72
CA LEU A 416 35.89 -8.21 -7.35
C LEU A 416 36.01 -9.72 -7.26
N TYR A 417 35.12 -10.47 -7.94
CA TYR A 417 35.22 -11.93 -8.03
C TYR A 417 36.51 -12.39 -8.73
N GLU A 418 36.90 -11.74 -9.86
CA GLU A 418 38.18 -12.04 -10.53
C GLU A 418 39.37 -11.79 -9.62
N CYS A 419 39.35 -10.68 -8.87
CA CYS A 419 40.43 -10.34 -7.93
C CYS A 419 40.46 -11.35 -6.76
N ALA A 420 39.33 -11.76 -6.23
CA ALA A 420 39.26 -12.77 -5.17
C ALA A 420 39.79 -14.14 -5.62
N GLU A 421 39.50 -14.56 -6.85
CA GLU A 421 40.02 -15.81 -7.43
C GLU A 421 41.54 -15.79 -7.64
N SER A 422 42.09 -14.63 -8.00
CA SER A 422 43.52 -14.46 -8.24
C SER A 422 44.32 -14.01 -7.02
N GLU A 423 43.66 -13.86 -5.83
CA GLU A 423 44.24 -13.30 -4.62
C GLU A 423 44.93 -11.93 -4.84
N ALA A 424 44.39 -11.14 -5.77
CA ALA A 424 44.94 -9.84 -6.15
C ALA A 424 44.02 -8.70 -5.61
N GLU A 425 44.61 -7.52 -5.41
CA GLU A 425 43.87 -6.31 -5.13
C GLU A 425 43.18 -5.77 -6.40
N LEU A 426 42.01 -5.11 -6.23
CA LEU A 426 41.32 -4.48 -7.35
C LEU A 426 42.16 -3.36 -7.95
N ASP A 427 42.50 -3.50 -9.23
CA ASP A 427 43.21 -2.49 -10.00
C ASP A 427 42.35 -1.95 -11.18
N GLU A 428 42.77 -0.82 -11.72
CA GLU A 428 42.08 -0.20 -12.85
C GLU A 428 42.06 -1.11 -14.09
N PHE A 429 43.12 -1.90 -14.32
CA PHE A 429 43.25 -2.75 -15.49
C PHE A 429 42.21 -3.89 -15.45
N THR A 430 42.04 -4.55 -14.32
CA THR A 430 41.04 -5.61 -14.12
C THR A 430 39.62 -5.06 -14.33
N LEU A 431 39.30 -3.92 -13.72
CA LEU A 431 38.01 -3.28 -13.88
C LEU A 431 37.71 -2.86 -15.32
N LEU A 432 38.70 -2.27 -16.02
CA LEU A 432 38.58 -1.92 -17.44
C LEU A 432 38.36 -3.14 -18.33
N ARG A 433 39.05 -4.25 -18.05
CA ARG A 433 38.87 -5.49 -18.79
C ARG A 433 37.45 -6.02 -18.65
N THR A 434 36.95 -6.06 -17.45
CA THR A 434 35.56 -6.51 -17.16
C THR A 434 34.55 -5.59 -17.83
N LEU A 435 34.69 -4.28 -17.70
CA LEU A 435 33.81 -3.29 -18.34
C LEU A 435 33.78 -3.42 -19.86
N LYS A 436 34.94 -3.67 -20.51
CA LYS A 436 34.99 -3.86 -21.96
C LYS A 436 34.33 -5.16 -22.45
N ALA A 437 34.25 -6.17 -21.59
CA ALA A 437 33.57 -7.41 -21.90
C ALA A 437 32.03 -7.27 -21.82
N PHE A 438 31.53 -6.26 -21.12
CA PHE A 438 30.11 -6.00 -20.95
C PHE A 438 29.47 -5.37 -22.20
N ILE A 439 28.29 -5.84 -22.60
CA ILE A 439 27.51 -5.23 -23.69
C ILE A 439 26.38 -4.45 -23.02
N PRO A 440 26.42 -3.10 -23.02
CA PRO A 440 25.41 -2.31 -22.31
C PRO A 440 24.05 -2.36 -23.00
N LEU A 441 23.00 -2.30 -22.19
CA LEU A 441 21.60 -2.25 -22.64
C LEU A 441 21.30 -1.08 -23.59
N SER A 442 22.04 -0.01 -23.48
CA SER A 442 21.94 1.12 -24.42
C SER A 442 22.26 0.76 -25.87
N ARG A 443 23.00 -0.33 -26.11
CA ARG A 443 23.24 -0.87 -27.45
C ARG A 443 22.16 -1.85 -27.88
N THR A 444 21.74 -2.74 -26.98
CA THR A 444 20.74 -3.79 -27.29
C THR A 444 19.33 -3.24 -27.38
N LEU A 445 18.98 -2.23 -26.58
CA LEU A 445 17.64 -1.59 -26.53
C LEU A 445 17.68 -0.14 -27.03
N LYS A 446 18.58 0.17 -27.95
CA LYS A 446 18.79 1.55 -28.43
C LYS A 446 17.51 2.21 -28.95
N GLU A 447 16.77 1.50 -29.79
CA GLU A 447 15.54 2.03 -30.41
C GLU A 447 14.47 2.33 -29.38
N ASP A 448 14.29 1.46 -28.39
CA ASP A 448 13.31 1.62 -27.31
C ASP A 448 13.68 2.82 -26.42
N ILE A 449 14.95 2.94 -26.06
CA ILE A 449 15.45 4.06 -25.24
C ILE A 449 15.29 5.39 -25.98
N ASP A 450 15.66 5.45 -27.26
CA ASP A 450 15.52 6.67 -28.07
C ASP A 450 14.05 7.06 -28.30
N SER A 451 13.17 6.08 -28.49
CA SER A 451 11.73 6.30 -28.56
C SER A 451 11.17 6.87 -27.25
N LEU A 452 11.54 6.27 -26.12
CA LEU A 452 11.14 6.72 -24.78
C LEU A 452 11.64 8.15 -24.51
N ARG A 453 12.90 8.44 -24.83
CA ARG A 453 13.47 9.78 -24.72
C ARG A 453 12.68 10.82 -25.49
N LYS A 454 12.43 10.58 -26.79
CA LYS A 454 11.63 11.48 -27.64
C LYS A 454 10.24 11.73 -27.07
N TRP A 455 9.61 10.70 -26.53
CA TRP A 455 8.29 10.82 -25.95
C TRP A 455 8.32 11.64 -24.63
N CYS A 456 9.33 11.46 -23.80
CA CYS A 456 9.45 12.12 -22.50
C CYS A 456 9.83 13.61 -22.58
N VAL A 457 10.53 14.05 -23.64
CA VAL A 457 10.97 15.46 -23.82
C VAL A 457 9.85 16.48 -23.62
N SER A 458 8.63 16.15 -24.04
CA SER A 458 7.47 17.06 -23.94
C SER A 458 6.54 16.79 -22.75
N ARG A 459 6.74 15.68 -22.03
CA ARG A 459 5.73 15.15 -21.07
C ARG A 459 6.27 14.90 -19.67
N ALA A 460 7.58 14.73 -19.53
CA ALA A 460 8.21 14.43 -18.25
C ALA A 460 9.27 15.48 -17.89
N ARG A 461 9.57 15.60 -16.59
CA ARG A 461 10.71 16.37 -16.09
C ARG A 461 11.93 15.49 -16.09
N PHE A 462 13.10 16.04 -16.37
CA PHE A 462 14.35 15.27 -16.24
C PHE A 462 14.76 15.16 -14.77
N ALA A 463 15.18 13.96 -14.37
CA ALA A 463 15.63 13.69 -13.00
C ALA A 463 17.03 14.25 -12.73
N SER A 464 17.86 14.39 -13.79
CA SER A 464 19.22 14.93 -13.74
C SER A 464 19.25 16.41 -14.10
N CYS A 465 20.17 17.16 -13.52
CA CYS A 465 20.36 18.60 -13.80
C CYS A 465 21.12 18.89 -15.06
N SER A 466 21.99 17.95 -15.52
CA SER A 466 22.80 18.11 -16.71
C SER A 466 22.08 17.59 -17.95
N GLU A 467 22.17 18.34 -19.05
CA GLU A 467 21.49 18.03 -20.30
C GLU A 467 21.97 16.72 -20.93
N PRO A 468 21.14 15.68 -21.09
CA PRO A 468 21.56 14.47 -21.79
C PRO A 468 21.45 14.56 -23.33
N PHE A 469 20.90 15.61 -23.88
CA PHE A 469 20.63 15.73 -25.33
C PHE A 469 21.08 17.01 -25.99
N LYS A 470 21.83 16.86 -27.10
CA LYS A 470 22.25 17.96 -28.00
C LYS A 470 21.08 18.65 -28.75
N ASP A 471 19.85 18.15 -28.65
CA ASP A 471 18.65 18.69 -29.33
C ASP A 471 17.89 19.75 -28.54
N ARG A 472 18.48 20.32 -27.49
CA ARG A 472 17.84 21.38 -26.68
C ARG A 472 17.98 22.79 -27.21
N GLU A 473 18.36 22.99 -28.44
CA GLU A 473 18.47 24.35 -29.01
C GLU A 473 17.16 25.18 -29.05
N ARG A 474 16.04 24.68 -28.48
CA ARG A 474 14.75 25.36 -28.53
C ARG A 474 13.98 25.50 -27.21
N ARG A 475 14.59 25.38 -26.03
CA ARG A 475 13.86 25.67 -24.78
C ARG A 475 14.63 26.52 -23.80
N GLU A 476 13.94 27.53 -23.26
CA GLU A 476 14.41 28.46 -22.24
C GLU A 476 14.95 27.75 -20.99
N PRO A 477 15.96 28.31 -20.30
CA PRO A 477 16.57 27.69 -19.12
C PRO A 477 15.55 27.52 -18.00
N CYS A 478 15.67 26.40 -17.31
CA CYS A 478 14.86 26.07 -16.13
C CYS A 478 14.92 27.24 -15.12
N PRO A 479 13.80 27.88 -14.73
CA PRO A 479 13.80 29.10 -13.94
C PRO A 479 14.25 28.93 -12.47
N MET A 480 14.99 27.89 -12.14
CA MET A 480 15.40 27.57 -10.77
C MET A 480 16.86 27.85 -10.42
N SER A 481 17.64 28.51 -11.30
CA SER A 481 19.06 28.87 -10.99
C SER A 481 19.27 30.31 -10.53
N GLN A 482 18.19 31.09 -10.28
CA GLN A 482 18.32 32.43 -9.69
C GLN A 482 17.25 32.63 -8.61
N ARG A 483 17.57 32.19 -7.37
CA ARG A 483 17.28 32.89 -6.11
C ARG A 483 17.80 32.09 -4.93
#